data_1fa7c1e8db292b0245d7aa6df7d7635d
#
_entry.id   1fa7c1e8db292b0245d7aa6df7d7635d
#
_cell.length_a   1.000
_cell.length_b   1.000
_cell.length_c   1.000
_cell.angle_alpha   90.00
_cell.angle_beta   90.00
_cell.angle_gamma   90.00
#
_symmetry.space_group_name_H-M   'P 1'
#
loop_
_entity.id
_entity.type
_entity.pdbx_description
1 polymer ?
#
loop_
_entity_poly.entity_id
_entity_poly.type
_entity_poly.pdbx_seq_one_letter_code
_entity_poly.pdbx_strand_id
1 'polypeptide(L)'
;MDIVICLAAKDYRIVKKVVRSCREYLQQPSDSIFIITNKSNNFFFFEKWKKKNRVVLVDEDTLVDGLSFTSVKMMLEKHFRAGTHIYPGWYFQQFLKMGFALSTYAKSEYLIWDSDTIPLHKLTYKKNDKYLFTVKTENHHPYFYTLQNLLGFGKLYDRSFIAEHMPISTLVMRELVDKISHSHVDGKTWVEKIINATSGCDEQAFSEFETYGNYCVKYHSDLFETRPLITMRTAGMLFGRGVNRNQLALLSRMGYDTASFEIRDMPSFPRNQFNWWERLVLRMYRDLGLVKK
;
A
#
# COMPACT_ATOMS: atom_id res chain seq x y z
N MET A 1 -3.45 -5.95 16.15
CA MET A 1 -3.01 -5.89 14.72
C MET A 1 -2.33 -4.56 14.48
N ASP A 2 -1.03 -4.54 14.18
CA ASP A 2 -0.32 -3.30 13.87
C ASP A 2 -0.69 -2.81 12.46
N ILE A 3 -0.57 -1.49 12.20
CA ILE A 3 -0.87 -0.92 10.90
C ILE A 3 0.44 -0.61 10.18
N VAL A 4 0.53 -0.95 8.90
CA VAL A 4 1.69 -0.72 8.04
C VAL A 4 1.32 0.20 6.89
N ILE A 5 2.00 1.32 6.78
CA ILE A 5 1.78 2.35 5.77
C ILE A 5 3.09 2.60 5.03
N CYS A 6 3.15 2.29 3.74
CA CYS A 6 4.25 2.71 2.88
C CYS A 6 4.02 4.16 2.44
N LEU A 7 5.00 5.03 2.67
CA LEU A 7 4.86 6.47 2.48
C LEU A 7 5.88 7.04 1.50
N ALA A 8 5.42 7.55 0.38
CA ALA A 8 6.22 8.43 -0.46
C ALA A 8 6.18 9.89 0.07
N ALA A 9 7.25 10.67 -0.18
CA ALA A 9 7.35 12.06 0.26
C ALA A 9 6.13 12.92 -0.14
N LYS A 10 5.54 12.64 -1.30
CA LYS A 10 4.35 13.35 -1.80
C LYS A 10 3.14 13.29 -0.85
N ASP A 11 3.06 12.27 0.01
CA ASP A 11 1.88 12.00 0.86
C ASP A 11 2.06 12.42 2.33
N TYR A 12 3.18 13.08 2.69
CA TYR A 12 3.54 13.41 4.08
C TYR A 12 2.48 14.23 4.85
N ARG A 13 1.66 15.03 4.16
CA ARG A 13 0.60 15.82 4.80
C ARG A 13 -0.67 15.00 4.99
N ILE A 14 -1.07 14.27 3.95
CA ILE A 14 -2.31 13.49 4.00
C ILE A 14 -2.18 12.29 4.96
N VAL A 15 -1.02 11.65 5.04
CA VAL A 15 -0.79 10.52 5.96
C VAL A 15 -1.03 10.89 7.42
N LYS A 16 -0.81 12.15 7.83
CA LYS A 16 -1.11 12.59 9.19
C LYS A 16 -2.62 12.57 9.51
N LYS A 17 -3.46 12.80 8.49
CA LYS A 17 -4.92 12.66 8.62
C LYS A 17 -5.30 11.17 8.63
N VAL A 18 -4.70 10.37 7.75
CA VAL A 18 -4.89 8.92 7.71
C VAL A 18 -4.57 8.30 9.08
N VAL A 19 -3.38 8.54 9.62
CA VAL A 19 -2.96 8.04 10.95
C VAL A 19 -3.95 8.42 12.04
N ARG A 20 -4.41 9.68 12.07
CA ARG A 20 -5.41 10.12 13.06
C ARG A 20 -6.73 9.37 12.91
N SER A 21 -7.23 9.24 11.68
CA SER A 21 -8.50 8.56 11.43
C SER A 21 -8.39 7.05 11.66
N CYS A 22 -7.26 6.41 11.33
CA CYS A 22 -7.01 5.02 11.70
C CYS A 22 -7.08 4.81 13.22
N ARG A 23 -6.49 5.71 14.01
CA ARG A 23 -6.57 5.66 15.49
C ARG A 23 -8.00 5.85 16.01
N GLU A 24 -8.80 6.67 15.34
CA GLU A 24 -10.17 6.99 15.74
C GLU A 24 -11.16 5.89 15.35
N TYR A 25 -10.99 5.27 14.16
CA TYR A 25 -12.02 4.46 13.55
C TYR A 25 -11.70 2.97 13.43
N LEU A 26 -10.44 2.52 13.53
CA LEU A 26 -10.17 1.10 13.49
C LEU A 26 -10.45 0.46 14.85
N GLN A 27 -11.37 -0.52 14.87
CA GLN A 27 -11.87 -1.12 16.12
C GLN A 27 -10.87 -2.08 16.78
N GLN A 28 -10.01 -2.75 15.99
CA GLN A 28 -8.94 -3.53 16.57
C GLN A 28 -7.83 -2.56 17.04
N PRO A 29 -7.54 -2.54 18.36
CA PRO A 29 -6.48 -1.69 18.88
C PRO A 29 -5.16 -2.07 18.20
N SER A 30 -4.55 -1.12 17.51
CA SER A 30 -3.19 -1.29 17.05
C SER A 30 -2.23 -0.74 18.10
N ASP A 31 -1.20 -1.51 18.44
CA ASP A 31 -0.15 -1.05 19.34
C ASP A 31 0.66 0.03 18.63
N SER A 32 1.03 -0.20 17.38
CA SER A 32 1.87 0.68 16.59
C SER A 32 1.33 0.92 15.19
N ILE A 33 1.67 2.09 14.63
CA ILE A 33 1.55 2.37 13.20
C ILE A 33 2.96 2.51 12.66
N PHE A 34 3.37 1.57 11.83
CA PHE A 34 4.64 1.60 11.13
C PHE A 34 4.49 2.40 9.85
N ILE A 35 5.27 3.47 9.72
CA ILE A 35 5.38 4.23 8.48
C ILE A 35 6.72 3.88 7.86
N ILE A 36 6.69 3.12 6.78
CA ILE A 36 7.85 2.73 5.99
C ILE A 36 8.08 3.82 4.96
N THR A 37 9.23 4.48 5.04
CA THR A 37 9.55 5.62 4.18
C THR A 37 11.04 5.83 4.08
N ASN A 38 11.50 6.59 3.10
CA ASN A 38 12.90 6.97 3.02
C ASN A 38 13.32 7.77 4.26
N LYS A 39 14.48 7.46 4.80
CA LYS A 39 15.05 8.12 5.99
C LYS A 39 15.08 9.64 5.89
N SER A 40 15.29 10.19 4.69
CA SER A 40 15.26 11.63 4.44
C SER A 40 13.90 12.28 4.73
N ASN A 41 12.81 11.50 4.80
CA ASN A 41 11.48 12.02 5.10
C ASN A 41 11.19 12.16 6.60
N ASN A 42 12.09 11.70 7.48
CA ASN A 42 11.87 11.70 8.94
C ASN A 42 11.63 13.11 9.49
N PHE A 43 12.21 14.15 8.88
CA PHE A 43 12.03 15.53 9.32
C PHE A 43 10.58 16.06 9.21
N PHE A 44 9.72 15.40 8.42
CA PHE A 44 8.29 15.74 8.36
C PHE A 44 7.53 15.37 9.65
N PHE A 45 8.12 14.53 10.53
CA PHE A 45 7.44 13.93 11.66
C PHE A 45 8.10 14.27 12.99
N PHE A 46 7.53 15.21 13.73
CA PHE A 46 8.02 15.61 15.05
C PHE A 46 7.82 14.50 16.09
N GLU A 47 8.76 14.34 17.03
CA GLU A 47 8.74 13.32 18.08
C GLU A 47 7.44 13.32 18.90
N LYS A 48 6.94 14.52 19.28
CA LYS A 48 5.67 14.65 20.01
C LYS A 48 4.50 14.06 19.24
N TRP A 49 4.47 14.24 17.91
CA TRP A 49 3.42 13.68 17.04
C TRP A 49 3.52 12.17 16.92
N LYS A 50 4.73 11.65 16.76
CA LYS A 50 5.00 10.19 16.68
C LYS A 50 4.57 9.50 17.97
N LYS A 51 5.02 10.00 19.14
CA LYS A 51 4.64 9.46 20.46
C LYS A 51 3.12 9.47 20.67
N LYS A 52 2.45 10.61 20.40
CA LYS A 52 1.00 10.74 20.53
C LYS A 52 0.23 9.72 19.70
N ASN A 53 0.69 9.42 18.50
CA ASN A 53 0.01 8.53 17.57
C ASN A 53 0.60 7.11 17.55
N ARG A 54 1.57 6.79 18.43
CA ARG A 54 2.30 5.52 18.49
C ARG A 54 2.84 5.14 17.10
N VAL A 55 3.50 6.09 16.44
CA VAL A 55 4.09 5.92 15.11
C VAL A 55 5.54 5.53 15.25
N VAL A 56 5.93 4.47 14.54
CA VAL A 56 7.31 4.03 14.36
C VAL A 56 7.69 4.31 12.91
N LEU A 57 8.73 5.10 12.68
CA LEU A 57 9.29 5.30 11.34
C LEU A 57 10.30 4.19 11.06
N VAL A 58 10.15 3.56 9.91
CA VAL A 58 11.04 2.50 9.43
C VAL A 58 11.67 2.97 8.12
N ASP A 59 12.98 2.86 8.02
CA ASP A 59 13.68 3.17 6.77
C ASP A 59 13.38 2.09 5.73
N GLU A 60 12.85 2.50 4.59
CA GLU A 60 12.46 1.62 3.50
C GLU A 60 13.63 0.80 2.93
N ASP A 61 14.85 1.36 2.96
CA ASP A 61 16.05 0.70 2.42
C ASP A 61 16.67 -0.31 3.41
N THR A 62 16.17 -0.40 4.65
CA THR A 62 16.67 -1.33 5.69
C THR A 62 15.64 -2.32 6.20
N LEU A 63 14.43 -2.29 5.65
CA LEU A 63 13.33 -3.17 6.09
C LEU A 63 13.61 -4.64 5.80
N VAL A 64 14.18 -4.92 4.62
CA VAL A 64 14.54 -6.26 4.15
C VAL A 64 15.91 -6.20 3.49
N ASP A 65 16.79 -7.11 3.85
CA ASP A 65 18.13 -7.18 3.27
C ASP A 65 18.08 -7.32 1.75
N GLY A 66 18.85 -6.47 1.05
CA GLY A 66 18.95 -6.45 -0.41
C GLY A 66 17.77 -5.79 -1.13
N LEU A 67 16.71 -5.40 -0.43
CA LEU A 67 15.58 -4.68 -0.99
C LEU A 67 15.75 -3.17 -0.79
N SER A 68 15.96 -2.43 -1.87
CA SER A 68 16.02 -0.97 -1.87
C SER A 68 15.34 -0.40 -3.11
N PHE A 69 14.96 0.89 -3.06
CA PHE A 69 14.42 1.56 -4.24
C PHE A 69 15.36 1.47 -5.46
N THR A 70 16.66 1.64 -5.23
CA THR A 70 17.67 1.56 -6.28
C THR A 70 17.76 0.16 -6.89
N SER A 71 17.78 -0.89 -6.05
CA SER A 71 17.84 -2.28 -6.55
C SER A 71 16.60 -2.63 -7.38
N VAL A 72 15.40 -2.27 -6.91
CA VAL A 72 14.16 -2.50 -7.66
C VAL A 72 14.15 -1.73 -8.98
N LYS A 73 14.56 -0.47 -8.98
CA LYS A 73 14.64 0.33 -10.20
C LYS A 73 15.57 -0.31 -11.23
N MET A 74 16.76 -0.75 -10.82
CA MET A 74 17.72 -1.43 -11.71
C MET A 74 17.17 -2.74 -12.27
N MET A 75 16.49 -3.54 -11.46
CA MET A 75 15.85 -4.79 -11.91
C MET A 75 14.77 -4.52 -12.97
N LEU A 76 13.92 -3.51 -12.77
CA LEU A 76 12.89 -3.11 -13.72
C LEU A 76 13.48 -2.56 -15.02
N GLU A 77 14.51 -1.70 -14.95
CA GLU A 77 15.20 -1.17 -16.13
C GLU A 77 15.87 -2.28 -16.97
N LYS A 78 16.34 -3.34 -16.32
CA LYS A 78 16.90 -4.51 -17.01
C LYS A 78 15.81 -5.40 -17.63
N HIS A 79 14.66 -5.53 -16.98
CA HIS A 79 13.59 -6.44 -17.41
C HIS A 79 12.71 -5.85 -18.52
N PHE A 80 12.34 -4.57 -18.39
CA PHE A 80 11.48 -3.91 -19.36
C PHE A 80 12.29 -3.42 -20.58
N ARG A 81 11.64 -3.40 -21.74
CA ARG A 81 12.26 -2.89 -22.98
C ARG A 81 12.63 -1.42 -22.86
N ALA A 82 13.71 -1.02 -23.48
CA ALA A 82 14.10 0.39 -23.56
C ALA A 82 12.95 1.25 -24.11
N GLY A 83 12.66 2.35 -23.45
CA GLY A 83 11.55 3.25 -23.77
C GLY A 83 10.21 2.92 -23.12
N THR A 84 10.08 1.76 -22.44
CA THR A 84 8.89 1.47 -21.61
C THR A 84 8.88 2.39 -20.39
N HIS A 85 7.74 3.00 -20.12
CA HIS A 85 7.56 3.78 -18.89
C HIS A 85 7.43 2.83 -17.71
N ILE A 86 8.38 2.83 -16.81
CA ILE A 86 8.38 2.00 -15.60
C ILE A 86 7.95 2.79 -14.37
N TYR A 87 7.37 2.10 -13.38
CA TYR A 87 6.89 2.68 -12.12
C TYR A 87 7.63 2.08 -10.90
N PRO A 88 8.95 2.38 -10.69
CA PRO A 88 9.73 1.73 -9.64
C PRO A 88 9.15 1.95 -8.24
N GLY A 89 8.63 3.15 -7.96
CA GLY A 89 8.02 3.44 -6.65
C GLY A 89 6.75 2.63 -6.39
N TRP A 90 5.98 2.32 -7.43
CA TRP A 90 4.77 1.49 -7.32
C TRP A 90 5.14 0.04 -7.02
N TYR A 91 6.11 -0.56 -7.73
CA TYR A 91 6.61 -1.89 -7.45
C TYR A 91 7.25 -1.99 -6.06
N PHE A 92 8.13 -1.03 -5.74
CA PHE A 92 8.84 -1.00 -4.47
C PHE A 92 7.88 -0.96 -3.27
N GLN A 93 6.84 -0.14 -3.34
CA GLN A 93 5.80 -0.08 -2.31
C GLN A 93 5.14 -1.44 -2.07
N GLN A 94 4.83 -2.20 -3.10
CA GLN A 94 4.22 -3.52 -2.98
C GLN A 94 5.18 -4.52 -2.34
N PHE A 95 6.46 -4.48 -2.72
CA PHE A 95 7.48 -5.33 -2.11
C PHE A 95 7.72 -4.98 -0.63
N LEU A 96 7.66 -3.70 -0.26
CA LEU A 96 7.73 -3.29 1.15
C LEU A 96 6.54 -3.80 1.96
N LYS A 97 5.33 -3.77 1.42
CA LYS A 97 4.12 -4.30 2.05
C LYS A 97 4.22 -5.81 2.32
N MET A 98 4.73 -6.59 1.36
CA MET A 98 5.02 -8.02 1.53
C MET A 98 6.21 -8.25 2.45
N GLY A 99 7.29 -7.53 2.22
CA GLY A 99 8.55 -7.63 2.95
C GLY A 99 8.44 -7.30 4.43
N PHE A 100 7.45 -6.53 4.84
CA PHE A 100 7.20 -6.27 6.26
C PHE A 100 7.05 -7.56 7.06
N ALA A 101 6.44 -8.61 6.50
CA ALA A 101 6.32 -9.92 7.14
C ALA A 101 7.67 -10.57 7.46
N LEU A 102 8.73 -10.24 6.70
CA LEU A 102 10.08 -10.79 6.89
C LEU A 102 10.89 -10.02 7.92
N SER A 103 10.45 -8.81 8.28
CA SER A 103 11.17 -7.94 9.20
C SER A 103 11.03 -8.38 10.67
N THR A 104 11.90 -7.85 11.52
CA THR A 104 11.83 -8.03 12.99
C THR A 104 10.68 -7.25 13.62
N TYR A 105 10.04 -6.35 12.89
CA TYR A 105 8.89 -5.58 13.37
C TYR A 105 7.58 -6.37 13.31
N ALA A 106 7.49 -7.37 12.42
CA ALA A 106 6.26 -8.10 12.19
C ALA A 106 5.91 -9.02 13.37
N LYS A 107 4.72 -8.83 13.93
CA LYS A 107 4.06 -9.75 14.87
C LYS A 107 3.30 -10.84 14.10
N SER A 108 2.35 -11.51 14.73
CA SER A 108 1.54 -12.56 14.08
C SER A 108 0.68 -12.05 12.92
N GLU A 109 0.28 -10.78 12.97
CA GLU A 109 -0.63 -10.17 11.99
C GLU A 109 -0.41 -8.67 11.88
N TYR A 110 -0.69 -8.10 10.72
CA TYR A 110 -0.67 -6.65 10.47
C TYR A 110 -1.73 -6.25 9.45
N LEU A 111 -2.09 -4.96 9.45
CA LEU A 111 -3.00 -4.35 8.49
C LEU A 111 -2.22 -3.43 7.57
N ILE A 112 -2.14 -3.77 6.29
CA ILE A 112 -1.65 -2.85 5.26
C ILE A 112 -2.69 -1.74 5.07
N TRP A 113 -2.22 -0.49 4.97
CA TRP A 113 -3.07 0.67 4.72
C TRP A 113 -2.38 1.66 3.79
N ASP A 114 -3.07 2.14 2.76
CA ASP A 114 -2.49 3.13 1.84
C ASP A 114 -2.41 4.52 2.47
N SER A 115 -1.32 5.24 2.18
CA SER A 115 -0.95 6.50 2.81
C SER A 115 -1.90 7.67 2.54
N ASP A 116 -2.80 7.53 1.58
CA ASP A 116 -3.72 8.57 1.11
C ASP A 116 -5.20 8.22 1.28
N THR A 117 -5.51 7.10 1.93
CA THR A 117 -6.89 6.63 2.17
C THR A 117 -7.30 6.86 3.62
N ILE A 118 -8.40 7.58 3.83
CA ILE A 118 -8.92 7.95 5.14
C ILE A 118 -10.16 7.08 5.47
N PRO A 119 -10.17 6.32 6.58
CA PRO A 119 -11.38 5.68 7.07
C PRO A 119 -12.35 6.74 7.61
N LEU A 120 -13.65 6.59 7.35
CA LEU A 120 -14.68 7.59 7.63
C LEU A 120 -15.58 7.23 8.81
N HIS A 121 -15.60 5.98 9.24
CA HIS A 121 -16.32 5.48 10.40
C HIS A 121 -15.65 4.20 10.95
N LYS A 122 -16.26 3.59 11.98
CA LYS A 122 -15.69 2.41 12.63
C LYS A 122 -15.63 1.21 11.69
N LEU A 123 -14.42 0.67 11.51
CA LEU A 123 -14.14 -0.51 10.70
C LEU A 123 -13.44 -1.59 11.54
N THR A 124 -13.80 -2.84 11.30
CA THR A 124 -13.11 -4.00 11.88
C THR A 124 -12.50 -4.86 10.77
N TYR A 125 -11.38 -5.51 11.03
CA TYR A 125 -10.64 -6.34 10.05
C TYR A 125 -10.50 -7.79 10.49
N LYS A 126 -11.09 -8.15 11.65
CA LYS A 126 -11.13 -9.52 12.14
C LYS A 126 -12.46 -9.76 12.87
N LYS A 127 -13.11 -10.88 12.57
CA LYS A 127 -14.36 -11.31 13.21
C LYS A 127 -14.33 -12.82 13.34
N ASN A 128 -14.64 -13.36 14.52
CA ASN A 128 -14.66 -14.81 14.79
C ASN A 128 -13.36 -15.49 14.32
N ASP A 129 -12.21 -14.89 14.65
CA ASP A 129 -10.87 -15.30 14.24
C ASP A 129 -10.56 -15.29 12.74
N LYS A 130 -11.50 -14.89 11.90
CA LYS A 130 -11.30 -14.72 10.46
C LYS A 130 -10.98 -13.29 10.10
N TYR A 131 -10.07 -13.11 9.13
CA TYR A 131 -9.80 -11.82 8.53
C TYR A 131 -10.93 -11.39 7.61
N LEU A 132 -11.25 -10.11 7.59
CA LEU A 132 -12.28 -9.54 6.71
C LEU A 132 -11.59 -8.87 5.51
N PHE A 133 -11.52 -9.56 4.39
CA PHE A 133 -10.97 -9.02 3.15
C PHE A 133 -12.00 -8.15 2.44
N THR A 134 -11.59 -6.94 2.07
CA THR A 134 -12.40 -6.08 1.22
C THR A 134 -12.27 -6.52 -0.22
N VAL A 135 -13.40 -6.69 -0.90
CA VAL A 135 -13.45 -7.09 -2.31
C VAL A 135 -14.17 -6.06 -3.16
N LYS A 136 -13.71 -5.91 -4.40
CA LYS A 136 -14.24 -4.98 -5.40
C LYS A 136 -14.50 -5.68 -6.74
N THR A 137 -14.95 -4.91 -7.73
CA THR A 137 -15.30 -5.44 -9.06
C THR A 137 -14.19 -5.27 -10.11
N GLU A 138 -13.05 -4.71 -9.72
CA GLU A 138 -11.92 -4.47 -10.61
C GLU A 138 -11.36 -5.77 -11.18
N ASN A 139 -10.81 -5.71 -12.39
CA ASN A 139 -10.15 -6.83 -13.02
C ASN A 139 -9.01 -6.33 -13.91
N HIS A 140 -7.77 -6.63 -13.51
CA HIS A 140 -6.57 -6.26 -14.27
C HIS A 140 -5.80 -7.53 -14.64
N HIS A 141 -6.02 -8.00 -15.86
CA HIS A 141 -5.48 -9.27 -16.36
C HIS A 141 -3.96 -9.48 -16.16
N PRO A 142 -3.09 -8.46 -16.34
CA PRO A 142 -1.66 -8.61 -16.14
C PRO A 142 -1.26 -9.13 -14.74
N TYR A 143 -2.01 -8.81 -13.69
CA TYR A 143 -1.75 -9.34 -12.35
C TYR A 143 -1.91 -10.86 -12.28
N PHE A 144 -2.94 -11.38 -12.95
CA PHE A 144 -3.25 -12.80 -12.92
C PHE A 144 -2.32 -13.60 -13.84
N TYR A 145 -1.80 -12.99 -14.90
CA TYR A 145 -0.74 -13.56 -15.72
C TYR A 145 0.54 -13.77 -14.88
N THR A 146 0.97 -12.72 -14.16
CA THR A 146 2.12 -12.80 -13.25
C THR A 146 1.92 -13.86 -12.17
N LEU A 147 0.72 -13.90 -11.57
CA LEU A 147 0.37 -14.90 -10.56
C LEU A 147 0.44 -16.34 -11.12
N GLN A 148 -0.06 -16.56 -12.34
CA GLN A 148 0.02 -17.84 -13.04
C GLN A 148 1.47 -18.27 -13.25
N ASN A 149 2.32 -17.36 -13.69
CA ASN A 149 3.73 -17.64 -13.91
C ASN A 149 4.48 -17.97 -12.61
N LEU A 150 4.17 -17.24 -11.52
CA LEU A 150 4.83 -17.41 -10.23
C LEU A 150 4.41 -18.69 -9.50
N LEU A 151 3.11 -18.97 -9.47
CA LEU A 151 2.52 -19.93 -8.54
C LEU A 151 1.73 -21.05 -9.23
N GLY A 152 1.62 -21.03 -10.56
CA GLY A 152 0.93 -22.05 -11.34
C GLY A 152 -0.61 -21.93 -11.30
N PHE A 153 -1.15 -20.81 -10.82
CA PHE A 153 -2.59 -20.51 -10.85
C PHE A 153 -2.84 -19.02 -11.06
N GLY A 154 -3.93 -18.69 -11.73
CA GLY A 154 -4.37 -17.31 -11.96
C GLY A 154 -5.41 -16.85 -10.95
N LYS A 155 -6.40 -16.10 -11.42
CA LYS A 155 -7.52 -15.61 -10.62
C LYS A 155 -8.41 -16.77 -10.14
N LEU A 156 -8.54 -16.92 -8.83
CA LEU A 156 -9.36 -17.96 -8.18
C LEU A 156 -10.65 -17.44 -7.55
N TYR A 157 -10.79 -16.13 -7.42
CA TYR A 157 -11.95 -15.49 -6.82
C TYR A 157 -12.63 -14.57 -7.84
N ASP A 158 -13.95 -14.55 -7.90
CA ASP A 158 -14.74 -13.78 -8.86
C ASP A 158 -14.64 -12.26 -8.69
N ARG A 159 -14.27 -11.81 -7.50
CA ARG A 159 -14.01 -10.42 -7.16
C ARG A 159 -12.51 -10.10 -7.17
N SER A 160 -12.18 -8.82 -7.04
CA SER A 160 -10.83 -8.32 -6.88
C SER A 160 -10.51 -8.07 -5.41
N PHE A 161 -9.29 -8.41 -5.01
CA PHE A 161 -8.73 -8.07 -3.71
C PHE A 161 -8.04 -6.70 -3.69
N ILE A 162 -8.03 -5.97 -4.82
CA ILE A 162 -7.48 -4.61 -4.87
C ILE A 162 -8.37 -3.69 -4.03
N ALA A 163 -7.87 -3.39 -2.85
CA ALA A 163 -8.44 -2.43 -1.92
C ALA A 163 -7.29 -1.55 -1.40
N GLU A 164 -7.61 -0.47 -0.77
CA GLU A 164 -6.61 0.45 -0.23
C GLU A 164 -6.05 -0.05 1.12
N HIS A 165 -6.44 -1.26 1.52
CA HIS A 165 -6.08 -1.89 2.80
C HIS A 165 -6.36 -3.39 2.78
N MET A 166 -5.54 -4.17 3.52
CA MET A 166 -5.72 -5.61 3.65
C MET A 166 -5.11 -6.13 4.97
N PRO A 167 -5.84 -6.91 5.77
CA PRO A 167 -5.26 -7.62 6.90
C PRO A 167 -4.42 -8.80 6.42
N ILE A 168 -3.27 -8.98 7.03
CA ILE A 168 -2.26 -9.98 6.64
C ILE A 168 -1.91 -10.86 7.84
N SER A 169 -1.95 -12.17 7.65
CA SER A 169 -1.25 -13.13 8.51
C SER A 169 0.23 -13.13 8.16
N THR A 170 1.09 -12.82 9.12
CA THR A 170 2.55 -12.83 8.89
C THR A 170 3.05 -14.21 8.47
N LEU A 171 2.49 -15.28 9.06
CA LEU A 171 2.85 -16.65 8.71
C LEU A 171 2.52 -16.96 7.25
N VAL A 172 1.29 -16.66 6.82
CA VAL A 172 0.84 -16.92 5.44
C VAL A 172 1.60 -16.06 4.42
N MET A 173 1.93 -14.81 4.77
CA MET A 173 2.76 -13.98 3.88
C MET A 173 4.19 -14.52 3.75
N ARG A 174 4.79 -15.00 4.84
CA ARG A 174 6.10 -15.67 4.80
C ARG A 174 6.07 -16.94 3.95
N GLU A 175 5.04 -17.74 4.09
CA GLU A 175 4.82 -18.93 3.27
C GLU A 175 4.69 -18.58 1.78
N LEU A 176 3.92 -17.55 1.44
CA LEU A 176 3.79 -17.05 0.08
C LEU A 176 5.13 -16.58 -0.49
N VAL A 177 5.90 -15.79 0.26
CA VAL A 177 7.23 -15.32 -0.18
C VAL A 177 8.21 -16.48 -0.34
N ASP A 178 8.18 -17.46 0.55
CA ASP A 178 8.99 -18.67 0.43
C ASP A 178 8.62 -19.44 -0.85
N LYS A 179 7.35 -19.65 -1.10
CA LYS A 179 6.87 -20.33 -2.32
C LYS A 179 7.28 -19.60 -3.59
N ILE A 180 7.22 -18.27 -3.60
CA ILE A 180 7.73 -17.45 -4.72
C ILE A 180 9.23 -17.65 -4.88
N SER A 181 9.98 -17.67 -3.77
CA SER A 181 11.44 -17.88 -3.78
C SER A 181 11.85 -19.24 -4.39
N HIS A 182 11.01 -20.24 -4.25
CA HIS A 182 11.20 -21.59 -4.80
C HIS A 182 10.46 -21.83 -6.12
N SER A 183 9.83 -20.81 -6.72
CA SER A 183 9.17 -20.94 -8.02
C SER A 183 10.18 -21.24 -9.14
N HIS A 184 9.68 -21.76 -10.26
CA HIS A 184 10.50 -22.07 -11.44
C HIS A 184 10.98 -20.84 -12.20
N VAL A 185 10.46 -19.64 -11.87
CA VAL A 185 10.85 -18.38 -12.49
C VAL A 185 12.31 -18.07 -12.16
N ASP A 186 13.08 -17.64 -13.15
CA ASP A 186 14.46 -17.23 -12.96
C ASP A 186 14.56 -16.01 -12.03
N GLY A 187 15.59 -16.00 -11.18
CA GLY A 187 15.85 -14.92 -10.25
C GLY A 187 16.52 -15.39 -8.96
N LYS A 188 17.36 -14.56 -8.37
CA LYS A 188 18.09 -14.85 -7.13
C LYS A 188 17.28 -14.55 -5.88
N THR A 189 16.33 -13.62 -5.97
CA THR A 189 15.48 -13.19 -4.87
C THR A 189 14.01 -13.31 -5.25
N TRP A 190 13.13 -13.37 -4.27
CA TRP A 190 11.68 -13.37 -4.50
C TRP A 190 11.22 -12.13 -5.29
N VAL A 191 11.87 -10.97 -5.07
CA VAL A 191 11.60 -9.72 -5.80
C VAL A 191 11.97 -9.86 -7.28
N GLU A 192 13.17 -10.37 -7.58
CA GLU A 192 13.62 -10.59 -8.96
C GLU A 192 12.72 -11.59 -9.68
N LYS A 193 12.29 -12.66 -9.01
CA LYS A 193 11.35 -13.64 -9.56
C LYS A 193 9.98 -13.03 -9.86
N ILE A 194 9.44 -12.16 -8.99
CA ILE A 194 8.19 -11.44 -9.27
C ILE A 194 8.35 -10.56 -10.53
N ILE A 195 9.41 -9.79 -10.62
CA ILE A 195 9.65 -8.93 -11.79
C ILE A 195 9.78 -9.76 -13.06
N ASN A 196 10.56 -10.84 -13.02
CA ASN A 196 10.78 -11.72 -14.17
C ASN A 196 9.53 -12.53 -14.58
N ALA A 197 8.58 -12.73 -13.68
CA ALA A 197 7.30 -13.36 -13.97
C ALA A 197 6.33 -12.46 -14.73
N THR A 198 6.55 -11.13 -14.76
CA THR A 198 5.73 -10.21 -15.53
C THR A 198 5.99 -10.38 -17.03
N SER A 199 5.02 -9.98 -17.86
CA SER A 199 5.16 -10.10 -19.32
C SER A 199 6.27 -9.22 -19.92
N GLY A 200 6.79 -8.26 -19.14
CA GLY A 200 7.71 -7.22 -19.63
C GLY A 200 7.09 -6.23 -20.62
N CYS A 201 5.79 -6.35 -20.88
CA CYS A 201 5.03 -5.50 -21.80
C CYS A 201 4.09 -4.55 -21.03
N ASP A 202 3.63 -4.95 -19.85
CA ASP A 202 2.72 -4.19 -19.01
C ASP A 202 3.47 -3.50 -17.88
N GLU A 203 3.33 -2.19 -17.80
CA GLU A 203 4.05 -1.33 -16.85
C GLU A 203 3.66 -1.59 -15.39
N GLN A 204 2.44 -2.09 -15.15
CA GLN A 204 1.86 -2.42 -13.84
C GLN A 204 1.28 -3.84 -13.89
N ALA A 205 2.13 -4.84 -13.73
CA ALA A 205 1.76 -6.25 -13.93
C ALA A 205 1.77 -7.09 -12.64
N PHE A 206 1.91 -6.48 -11.48
CA PHE A 206 1.93 -7.18 -10.20
C PHE A 206 1.04 -6.47 -9.16
N SER A 207 0.32 -7.24 -8.35
CA SER A 207 -0.40 -6.73 -7.18
C SER A 207 -0.20 -7.66 -6.00
N GLU A 208 0.33 -7.10 -4.91
CA GLU A 208 0.50 -7.81 -3.65
C GLU A 208 -0.84 -8.26 -3.07
N PHE A 209 -1.89 -7.45 -3.22
CA PHE A 209 -3.23 -7.78 -2.71
C PHE A 209 -3.89 -8.90 -3.50
N GLU A 210 -3.83 -8.87 -4.84
CA GLU A 210 -4.33 -9.97 -5.67
C GLU A 210 -3.53 -11.26 -5.43
N THR A 211 -2.22 -11.15 -5.31
CA THR A 211 -1.34 -12.31 -5.09
C THR A 211 -1.63 -12.94 -3.73
N TYR A 212 -1.67 -12.16 -2.64
CA TYR A 212 -1.95 -12.67 -1.31
C TYR A 212 -3.40 -13.17 -1.18
N GLY A 213 -4.38 -12.44 -1.70
CA GLY A 213 -5.79 -12.83 -1.64
C GLY A 213 -6.06 -14.14 -2.38
N ASN A 214 -5.59 -14.31 -3.63
CA ASN A 214 -5.76 -15.56 -4.37
C ASN A 214 -4.95 -16.72 -3.76
N TYR A 215 -3.80 -16.44 -3.15
CA TYR A 215 -3.06 -17.44 -2.37
C TYR A 215 -3.87 -17.94 -1.18
N CYS A 216 -4.50 -17.04 -0.42
CA CYS A 216 -5.39 -17.40 0.68
C CYS A 216 -6.61 -18.20 0.19
N VAL A 217 -7.23 -17.82 -0.93
CA VAL A 217 -8.34 -18.60 -1.53
C VAL A 217 -7.93 -20.05 -1.77
N LYS A 218 -6.70 -20.26 -2.28
CA LYS A 218 -6.21 -21.60 -2.66
C LYS A 218 -5.81 -22.46 -1.47
N TYR A 219 -5.13 -21.88 -0.48
CA TYR A 219 -4.45 -22.65 0.55
C TYR A 219 -4.96 -22.41 1.97
N HIS A 220 -5.68 -21.31 2.20
CA HIS A 220 -6.09 -20.81 3.52
C HIS A 220 -7.51 -20.24 3.52
N SER A 221 -8.45 -20.89 2.82
CA SER A 221 -9.82 -20.38 2.64
C SER A 221 -10.62 -20.26 3.93
N ASP A 222 -10.22 -20.95 4.97
CA ASP A 222 -10.80 -20.91 6.32
C ASP A 222 -10.38 -19.66 7.13
N LEU A 223 -9.28 -19.00 6.76
CA LEU A 223 -8.74 -17.88 7.50
C LEU A 223 -9.44 -16.54 7.24
N PHE A 224 -10.27 -16.43 6.22
CA PHE A 224 -10.87 -15.15 5.87
C PHE A 224 -12.34 -15.26 5.47
N GLU A 225 -13.02 -14.14 5.55
CA GLU A 225 -14.30 -13.86 4.93
C GLU A 225 -14.18 -12.61 4.08
N THR A 226 -15.01 -12.47 3.06
CA THR A 226 -15.02 -11.28 2.21
C THR A 226 -16.16 -10.35 2.60
N ARG A 227 -15.94 -9.05 2.40
CA ARG A 227 -16.96 -8.01 2.56
C ARG A 227 -16.83 -6.93 1.51
N PRO A 228 -17.92 -6.31 1.07
CA PRO A 228 -17.86 -5.06 0.35
C PRO A 228 -17.56 -3.91 1.32
N LEU A 229 -16.72 -2.95 0.91
CA LEU A 229 -16.62 -1.62 1.48
C LEU A 229 -16.70 -0.60 0.35
N ILE A 230 -17.40 0.49 0.61
CA ILE A 230 -17.61 1.54 -0.39
C ILE A 230 -16.53 2.61 -0.21
N THR A 231 -15.56 2.64 -1.13
CA THR A 231 -14.49 3.65 -1.15
C THR A 231 -14.80 4.73 -2.17
N MET A 232 -14.71 5.99 -1.75
CA MET A 232 -14.65 7.09 -2.70
C MET A 232 -13.21 7.29 -3.18
N ARG A 233 -12.82 6.62 -4.28
CA ARG A 233 -11.43 6.64 -4.80
C ARG A 233 -10.97 7.99 -5.33
N THR A 234 -11.89 8.84 -5.76
CA THR A 234 -11.62 10.16 -6.34
C THR A 234 -12.03 11.31 -5.43
N ALA A 235 -12.02 11.09 -4.11
CA ALA A 235 -12.40 12.14 -3.14
C ALA A 235 -11.51 13.39 -3.25
N GLY A 236 -10.26 13.22 -3.68
CA GLY A 236 -9.33 14.31 -3.99
C GLY A 236 -9.83 15.25 -5.09
N MET A 237 -10.60 14.77 -6.07
CA MET A 237 -11.19 15.60 -7.12
C MET A 237 -12.27 16.55 -6.56
N LEU A 238 -13.00 16.13 -5.51
CA LEU A 238 -14.03 16.97 -4.90
C LEU A 238 -13.46 17.98 -3.91
N PHE A 239 -12.57 17.53 -3.02
CA PHE A 239 -12.15 18.33 -1.86
C PHE A 239 -10.67 18.70 -1.87
N GLY A 240 -9.87 18.11 -2.76
CA GLY A 240 -8.41 18.20 -2.70
C GLY A 240 -7.84 17.55 -1.45
N ARG A 241 -6.53 17.57 -1.33
CA ARG A 241 -5.80 16.97 -0.19
C ARG A 241 -5.86 17.82 1.09
N GLY A 242 -6.39 19.06 0.98
CA GLY A 242 -6.69 19.95 2.10
C GLY A 242 -7.94 19.59 2.89
N VAL A 243 -8.62 18.48 2.55
CA VAL A 243 -9.88 18.02 3.15
C VAL A 243 -9.96 18.23 4.65
N ASN A 244 -11.09 18.81 5.14
CA ASN A 244 -11.34 19.08 6.54
C ASN A 244 -12.33 18.06 7.15
N ARG A 245 -12.54 18.16 8.49
CA ARG A 245 -13.42 17.23 9.21
C ARG A 245 -14.87 17.25 8.72
N ASN A 246 -15.42 18.43 8.39
CA ASN A 246 -16.80 18.55 7.92
C ASN A 246 -17.00 17.86 6.57
N GLN A 247 -16.00 17.95 5.67
CA GLN A 247 -16.02 17.29 4.38
C GLN A 247 -15.90 15.77 4.52
N LEU A 248 -15.07 15.28 5.44
CA LEU A 248 -14.99 13.85 5.75
C LEU A 248 -16.31 13.34 6.35
N ALA A 249 -16.92 14.11 7.27
CA ALA A 249 -18.23 13.78 7.85
C ALA A 249 -19.35 13.79 6.78
N LEU A 250 -19.25 14.64 5.76
CA LEU A 250 -20.18 14.62 4.62
C LEU A 250 -20.05 13.31 3.85
N LEU A 251 -18.84 12.88 3.50
CA LEU A 251 -18.60 11.60 2.81
C LEU A 251 -19.11 10.40 3.61
N SER A 252 -18.88 10.41 4.94
CA SER A 252 -19.41 9.38 5.83
C SER A 252 -20.94 9.32 5.80
N ARG A 253 -21.63 10.49 5.85
CA ARG A 253 -23.10 10.57 5.76
C ARG A 253 -23.64 10.15 4.38
N MET A 254 -22.84 10.25 3.33
CA MET A 254 -23.16 9.74 2.00
C MET A 254 -23.00 8.23 1.86
N GLY A 255 -22.57 7.54 2.93
CA GLY A 255 -22.45 6.08 2.97
C GLY A 255 -21.10 5.54 2.51
N TYR A 256 -20.07 6.39 2.37
CA TYR A 256 -18.73 5.91 2.06
C TYR A 256 -18.03 5.41 3.34
N ASP A 257 -17.36 4.26 3.23
CA ASP A 257 -16.57 3.65 4.30
C ASP A 257 -15.18 4.25 4.40
N THR A 258 -14.58 4.52 3.24
CA THR A 258 -13.24 5.11 3.10
C THR A 258 -13.22 6.13 1.98
N ALA A 259 -12.23 7.03 1.99
CA ALA A 259 -12.03 8.02 0.93
C ALA A 259 -10.54 8.18 0.62
N SER A 260 -10.17 8.09 -0.67
CA SER A 260 -8.80 8.23 -1.15
C SER A 260 -8.55 9.60 -1.75
N PHE A 261 -7.35 10.14 -1.51
CA PHE A 261 -6.93 11.50 -1.88
C PHE A 261 -5.59 11.46 -2.62
N GLU A 262 -5.61 10.91 -3.83
CA GLU A 262 -4.39 10.81 -4.64
C GLU A 262 -3.86 12.19 -5.04
N ILE A 263 -2.53 12.33 -5.14
CA ILE A 263 -1.91 13.61 -5.54
C ILE A 263 -2.23 14.01 -6.99
N ARG A 264 -2.57 13.04 -7.82
CA ARG A 264 -2.99 13.28 -9.21
C ARG A 264 -4.40 13.84 -9.31
N ASP A 265 -5.22 13.66 -8.29
CA ASP A 265 -6.55 14.23 -8.24
C ASP A 265 -6.46 15.76 -8.22
N MET A 266 -7.03 16.41 -9.23
CA MET A 266 -7.00 17.85 -9.39
C MET A 266 -8.41 18.41 -9.23
N PRO A 267 -8.74 18.91 -8.03
CA PRO A 267 -10.01 19.61 -7.84
C PRO A 267 -10.04 20.89 -8.68
N SER A 268 -11.24 21.35 -9.03
CA SER A 268 -11.43 22.64 -9.68
C SER A 268 -11.00 23.80 -8.77
N PHE A 269 -10.67 24.93 -9.38
CA PHE A 269 -10.38 26.19 -8.65
C PHE A 269 -11.55 26.53 -7.69
N PRO A 270 -11.29 27.05 -6.45
CA PRO A 270 -9.96 27.37 -5.88
C PRO A 270 -9.28 26.23 -5.11
N ARG A 271 -9.89 25.05 -5.01
CA ARG A 271 -9.39 23.92 -4.20
C ARG A 271 -8.10 23.31 -4.72
N ASN A 272 -7.81 23.50 -6.01
CA ASN A 272 -6.56 23.05 -6.65
C ASN A 272 -5.31 23.79 -6.13
N GLN A 273 -5.46 24.99 -5.56
CA GLN A 273 -4.34 25.76 -5.03
C GLN A 273 -3.57 25.00 -3.94
N PHE A 274 -4.27 24.25 -3.08
CA PHE A 274 -3.61 23.46 -2.03
C PHE A 274 -2.70 22.39 -2.62
N ASN A 275 -3.15 21.67 -3.63
CA ASN A 275 -2.36 20.64 -4.30
C ASN A 275 -1.16 21.26 -5.06
N TRP A 276 -1.35 22.44 -5.66
CA TRP A 276 -0.28 23.18 -6.33
C TRP A 276 0.81 23.61 -5.34
N TRP A 277 0.44 24.20 -4.19
CA TRP A 277 1.38 24.57 -3.15
C TRP A 277 2.13 23.37 -2.58
N GLU A 278 1.45 22.26 -2.35
CA GLU A 278 2.07 21.04 -1.85
C GLU A 278 3.13 20.51 -2.84
N ARG A 279 2.82 20.52 -4.14
CA ARG A 279 3.78 20.14 -5.19
C ARG A 279 4.98 21.09 -5.26
N LEU A 280 4.76 22.39 -5.15
CA LEU A 280 5.81 23.38 -5.13
C LEU A 280 6.78 23.17 -3.96
N VAL A 281 6.24 23.01 -2.75
CA VAL A 281 7.03 22.75 -1.54
C VAL A 281 7.84 21.45 -1.67
N LEU A 282 7.25 20.39 -2.19
CA LEU A 282 7.96 19.14 -2.42
C LEU A 282 9.08 19.28 -3.47
N ARG A 283 8.85 20.09 -4.51
CA ARG A 283 9.87 20.41 -5.49
C ARG A 283 11.04 21.15 -4.84
N MET A 284 10.76 22.17 -4.05
CA MET A 284 11.79 22.90 -3.30
C MET A 284 12.61 21.97 -2.39
N TYR A 285 11.96 21.07 -1.66
CA TYR A 285 12.67 20.11 -0.80
C TYR A 285 13.57 19.14 -1.60
N ARG A 286 13.15 18.73 -2.79
CA ARG A 286 14.00 17.92 -3.68
C ARG A 286 15.18 18.72 -4.21
N ASP A 287 14.96 19.96 -4.63
CA ASP A 287 16.01 20.83 -5.16
C ASP A 287 17.05 21.16 -4.07
N LEU A 288 16.63 21.20 -2.80
CA LEU A 288 17.52 21.35 -1.63
C LEU A 288 18.16 20.04 -1.17
N GLY A 289 17.91 18.92 -1.84
CA GLY A 289 18.44 17.60 -1.47
C GLY A 289 17.90 17.03 -0.17
N LEU A 290 16.83 17.61 0.38
CA LEU A 290 16.20 17.18 1.63
C LEU A 290 15.30 15.96 1.47
N VAL A 291 14.85 15.66 0.24
CA VAL A 291 14.00 14.51 -0.12
C VAL A 291 14.55 13.89 -1.39
N LYS A 292 14.68 12.55 -1.41
CA LYS A 292 15.02 11.80 -2.62
C LYS A 292 13.85 11.83 -3.63
N LYS A 293 14.18 11.67 -4.90
CA LYS A 293 13.20 11.56 -6.00
C LYS A 293 12.32 10.34 -5.85
#